data_0e6aa1cf9d5349096ba90325e82b2ee2
#
_entry.id   0e6aa1cf9d5349096ba90325e82b2ee2
#
_cell.length_a   1.000
_cell.length_b   1.000
_cell.length_c   1.000
_cell.angle_alpha   90.00
_cell.angle_beta   90.00
_cell.angle_gamma   90.00
#
_symmetry.space_group_name_H-M   'P 1'
#
loop_
_entity.id
_entity.type
_entity.pdbx_description
1 polymer ?
#
loop_
_entity_poly.entity_id
_entity_poly.type
_entity_poly.pdbx_seq_one_letter_code
_entity_poly.pdbx_strand_id
1 'polypeptide(L)'
;MALWQVDDLERYVDRHALLAAVDTPEPPYWAHLWSGARVLAEAVPRGRVHAVELGCGLGLPGLVAALHGARVTFVDRAAAALAFVRASAAANGVAIDTVAADVTSGAVRRTFDLVLLAEVLYDRTAFPPVARAIADHLAPGGLALLADGSRIDTRAFYPELEALGLHVRTTRHQVVEEGVPETIALSAITWSAR
;
A
#
# COMPACT_ATOMS: atom_id res chain seq x y z
N MET A 1 -15.60 6.33 9.63
CA MET A 1 -15.33 5.49 8.43
C MET A 1 -15.55 4.03 8.81
N ALA A 2 -16.26 3.26 8.00
CA ALA A 2 -16.40 1.81 8.13
C ALA A 2 -15.26 1.14 7.35
N LEU A 3 -14.60 0.15 7.95
CA LEU A 3 -13.57 -0.69 7.31
C LEU A 3 -13.92 -2.15 7.58
N TRP A 4 -14.18 -2.89 6.52
CA TRP A 4 -14.39 -4.33 6.60
C TRP A 4 -13.04 -5.02 6.77
N GLN A 5 -12.98 -5.92 7.76
CA GLN A 5 -11.76 -6.67 8.11
C GLN A 5 -12.12 -8.14 8.31
N VAL A 6 -11.11 -8.99 8.29
CA VAL A 6 -11.24 -10.39 8.72
C VAL A 6 -11.35 -10.39 10.24
N ASP A 7 -12.43 -10.94 10.78
CA ASP A 7 -12.74 -10.95 12.21
C ASP A 7 -11.73 -11.81 13.00
N ASP A 8 -11.36 -12.96 12.44
CA ASP A 8 -10.44 -13.90 13.06
C ASP A 8 -9.48 -14.47 12.00
N LEU A 9 -8.27 -13.93 11.96
CA LEU A 9 -7.22 -14.36 11.02
C LEU A 9 -6.82 -15.83 11.24
N GLU A 10 -6.85 -16.33 12.48
CA GLU A 10 -6.50 -17.72 12.77
C GLU A 10 -7.52 -18.71 12.20
N ARG A 11 -8.79 -18.31 12.13
CA ARG A 11 -9.85 -19.11 11.46
C ARG A 11 -9.79 -19.00 9.94
N TYR A 12 -9.34 -17.86 9.43
CA TYR A 12 -9.19 -17.65 8.00
C TYR A 12 -8.00 -18.42 7.42
N VAL A 13 -6.95 -18.58 8.21
CA VAL A 13 -5.71 -19.28 7.84
C VAL A 13 -5.76 -20.69 8.39
N ASP A 14 -5.96 -21.69 7.53
CA ASP A 14 -5.75 -23.09 7.92
C ASP A 14 -4.24 -23.34 8.17
N ARG A 15 -3.83 -23.16 9.43
CA ARG A 15 -2.45 -23.32 9.87
C ARG A 15 -1.90 -24.73 9.60
N HIS A 16 -2.76 -25.77 9.68
CA HIS A 16 -2.36 -27.15 9.39
C HIS A 16 -2.12 -27.33 7.90
N ALA A 17 -2.98 -26.78 7.03
CA ALA A 17 -2.78 -26.80 5.59
C ALA A 17 -1.52 -26.04 5.16
N LEU A 18 -1.25 -24.87 5.79
CA LEU A 18 -0.01 -24.10 5.57
C LEU A 18 1.25 -24.89 5.94
N LEU A 19 1.25 -25.58 7.08
CA LEU A 19 2.41 -26.33 7.55
C LEU A 19 2.59 -27.68 6.80
N ALA A 20 1.54 -28.23 6.20
CA ALA A 20 1.57 -29.48 5.46
C ALA A 20 1.87 -29.31 3.96
N ALA A 21 1.77 -28.08 3.43
CA ALA A 21 2.02 -27.81 2.02
C ALA A 21 3.51 -27.95 1.69
N VAL A 22 3.83 -28.68 0.61
CA VAL A 22 5.21 -28.84 0.10
C VAL A 22 5.75 -27.49 -0.41
N ASP A 23 4.87 -26.66 -1.02
CA ASP A 23 5.10 -25.25 -1.28
C ASP A 23 4.24 -24.47 -0.28
N THR A 24 4.88 -23.89 0.72
CA THR A 24 4.16 -23.11 1.75
C THR A 24 3.40 -21.97 1.06
N PRO A 25 2.04 -22.00 1.03
CA PRO A 25 1.29 -20.91 0.43
C PRO A 25 1.61 -19.64 1.18
N GLU A 26 1.72 -18.53 0.44
CA GLU A 26 1.97 -17.24 1.04
C GLU A 26 0.86 -16.89 2.04
N PRO A 27 1.20 -16.54 3.29
CA PRO A 27 0.19 -16.10 4.25
C PRO A 27 -0.65 -14.96 3.68
N PRO A 28 -1.94 -14.85 4.05
CA PRO A 28 -2.80 -13.78 3.55
C PRO A 28 -2.45 -12.44 4.20
N TYR A 29 -1.24 -11.92 3.94
CA TYR A 29 -0.75 -10.64 4.46
C TYR A 29 -1.70 -9.47 4.21
N TRP A 30 -2.49 -9.54 3.11
CA TRP A 30 -3.50 -8.57 2.75
C TRP A 30 -4.63 -8.43 3.79
N ALA A 31 -4.88 -9.47 4.61
CA ALA A 31 -5.98 -9.50 5.57
C ALA A 31 -5.64 -8.81 6.91
N HIS A 32 -4.36 -8.52 7.15
CA HIS A 32 -3.90 -7.81 8.34
C HIS A 32 -3.90 -6.30 8.08
N LEU A 33 -4.39 -5.52 9.07
CA LEU A 33 -4.31 -4.06 9.02
C LEU A 33 -3.01 -3.58 9.66
N TRP A 34 -1.97 -3.48 8.86
CA TRP A 34 -0.63 -3.09 9.27
C TRP A 34 -0.55 -1.65 9.80
N SER A 35 0.35 -1.40 10.73
CA SER A 35 0.61 -0.07 11.30
C SER A 35 1.01 0.97 10.25
N GLY A 36 1.78 0.56 9.23
CA GLY A 36 2.13 1.45 8.11
C GLY A 36 0.91 1.99 7.36
N ALA A 37 -0.12 1.18 7.17
CA ALA A 37 -1.36 1.63 6.53
C ALA A 37 -2.10 2.67 7.39
N ARG A 38 -2.05 2.55 8.71
CA ARG A 38 -2.66 3.54 9.63
C ARG A 38 -1.91 4.87 9.59
N VAL A 39 -0.58 4.85 9.67
CA VAL A 39 0.27 6.04 9.57
C VAL A 39 0.10 6.72 8.21
N LEU A 40 0.05 5.93 7.13
CA LEU A 40 -0.15 6.46 5.78
C LEU A 40 -1.51 7.13 5.65
N ALA A 41 -2.58 6.51 6.18
CA ALA A 41 -3.94 7.06 6.13
C ALA A 41 -4.06 8.44 6.78
N GLU A 42 -3.35 8.67 7.88
CA GLU A 42 -3.30 9.99 8.55
C GLU A 42 -2.60 11.06 7.71
N ALA A 43 -1.66 10.66 6.86
CA ALA A 43 -0.88 11.55 6.00
C ALA A 43 -1.54 11.84 4.63
N VAL A 44 -2.63 11.14 4.29
CA VAL A 44 -3.32 11.31 3.00
C VAL A 44 -3.85 12.74 2.85
N PRO A 45 -3.44 13.49 1.81
CA PRO A 45 -3.90 14.84 1.58
C PRO A 45 -5.38 14.88 1.18
N ARG A 46 -6.04 16.02 1.42
CA ARG A 46 -7.39 16.28 0.92
C ARG A 46 -7.32 16.87 -0.49
N GLY A 47 -8.24 16.48 -1.36
CA GLY A 47 -8.35 17.07 -2.69
C GLY A 47 -8.99 16.15 -3.72
N ARG A 48 -9.45 16.78 -4.80
CA ARG A 48 -9.99 16.06 -5.97
C ARG A 48 -8.86 15.70 -6.92
N VAL A 49 -8.19 14.58 -6.64
CA VAL A 49 -7.06 14.06 -7.40
C VAL A 49 -7.35 12.64 -7.88
N HIS A 50 -6.62 12.19 -8.89
CA HIS A 50 -6.59 10.79 -9.25
C HIS A 50 -5.53 10.07 -8.42
N ALA A 51 -5.94 9.08 -7.65
CA ALA A 51 -5.06 8.32 -6.79
C ALA A 51 -5.03 6.83 -7.15
N VAL A 52 -3.92 6.19 -6.85
CA VAL A 52 -3.80 4.72 -6.87
C VAL A 52 -3.22 4.25 -5.54
N GLU A 53 -3.73 3.14 -5.03
CA GLU A 53 -3.11 2.40 -3.94
C GLU A 53 -2.60 1.07 -4.48
N LEU A 54 -1.28 0.88 -4.42
CA LEU A 54 -0.57 -0.28 -4.93
C LEU A 54 -0.29 -1.27 -3.77
N GLY A 55 -0.75 -2.53 -3.91
CA GLY A 55 -0.71 -3.51 -2.84
C GLY A 55 -1.66 -3.13 -1.70
N CYS A 56 -2.90 -2.83 -2.04
CA CYS A 56 -3.80 -2.13 -1.13
C CYS A 56 -4.25 -2.96 0.09
N GLY A 57 -4.20 -4.29 0.06
CA GLY A 57 -4.74 -5.12 1.13
C GLY A 57 -6.17 -4.71 1.50
N LEU A 58 -6.41 -4.27 2.72
CA LEU A 58 -7.71 -3.76 3.19
C LEU A 58 -8.04 -2.34 2.71
N GLY A 59 -7.09 -1.64 2.09
CA GLY A 59 -7.31 -0.37 1.39
C GLY A 59 -7.58 0.83 2.28
N LEU A 60 -7.10 0.84 3.53
CA LEU A 60 -7.36 1.94 4.45
C LEU A 60 -6.90 3.31 3.93
N PRO A 61 -5.65 3.50 3.44
CA PRO A 61 -5.19 4.78 2.90
C PRO A 61 -6.01 5.27 1.71
N GLY A 62 -6.29 4.39 0.75
CA GLY A 62 -7.07 4.74 -0.43
C GLY A 62 -8.53 5.07 -0.10
N LEU A 63 -9.14 4.37 0.86
CA LEU A 63 -10.49 4.69 1.33
C LEU A 63 -10.52 6.08 1.99
N VAL A 64 -9.49 6.44 2.78
CA VAL A 64 -9.34 7.80 3.33
C VAL A 64 -9.18 8.81 2.19
N ALA A 65 -8.37 8.51 1.17
CA ALA A 65 -8.22 9.37 -0.01
C ALA A 65 -9.58 9.58 -0.72
N ALA A 66 -10.36 8.52 -0.91
CA ALA A 66 -11.69 8.60 -1.51
C ALA A 66 -12.65 9.48 -0.69
N LEU A 67 -12.65 9.33 0.64
CA LEU A 67 -13.41 10.20 1.55
C LEU A 67 -12.93 11.65 1.54
N HIS A 68 -11.66 11.88 1.24
CA HIS A 68 -11.09 13.22 1.03
C HIS A 68 -11.40 13.81 -0.36
N GLY A 69 -12.11 13.07 -1.22
CA GLY A 69 -12.58 13.52 -2.52
C GLY A 69 -11.75 13.04 -3.72
N ALA A 70 -10.75 12.19 -3.51
CA ALA A 70 -9.97 11.60 -4.59
C ALA A 70 -10.78 10.52 -5.35
N ARG A 71 -10.48 10.37 -6.64
CA ARG A 71 -10.89 9.20 -7.42
C ARG A 71 -9.81 8.13 -7.31
N VAL A 72 -10.10 7.02 -6.65
CA VAL A 72 -9.08 6.03 -6.26
C VAL A 72 -9.23 4.74 -7.06
N THR A 73 -8.09 4.25 -7.57
CA THR A 73 -7.93 2.90 -8.12
C THR A 73 -7.15 2.06 -7.10
N PHE A 74 -7.69 0.93 -6.70
CA PHE A 74 -7.03 -0.02 -5.80
C PHE A 74 -6.44 -1.18 -6.60
N VAL A 75 -5.19 -1.51 -6.36
CA VAL A 75 -4.47 -2.61 -7.02
C VAL A 75 -4.00 -3.59 -5.97
N ASP A 76 -4.37 -4.86 -6.12
CA ASP A 76 -3.86 -5.96 -5.31
C ASP A 76 -3.93 -7.26 -6.11
N ARG A 77 -2.99 -8.17 -5.89
CA ARG A 77 -3.02 -9.50 -6.51
C ARG A 77 -4.08 -10.41 -5.90
N ALA A 78 -4.42 -10.19 -4.61
CA ALA A 78 -5.43 -10.94 -3.90
C ALA A 78 -6.84 -10.43 -4.23
N ALA A 79 -7.61 -11.15 -5.02
CA ALA A 79 -9.00 -10.79 -5.35
C ALA A 79 -9.88 -10.66 -4.09
N ALA A 80 -9.57 -11.42 -3.03
CA ALA A 80 -10.23 -11.32 -1.74
C ALA A 80 -10.02 -9.94 -1.09
N ALA A 81 -8.79 -9.40 -1.10
CA ALA A 81 -8.51 -8.06 -0.62
C ALA A 81 -9.43 -7.02 -1.29
N LEU A 82 -9.54 -7.08 -2.62
CA LEU A 82 -10.39 -6.17 -3.39
C LEU A 82 -11.89 -6.34 -3.09
N ALA A 83 -12.34 -7.52 -2.66
CA ALA A 83 -13.71 -7.70 -2.20
C ALA A 83 -13.98 -6.94 -0.89
N PHE A 84 -13.04 -6.98 0.06
CA PHE A 84 -13.11 -6.21 1.31
C PHE A 84 -13.05 -4.69 1.04
N VAL A 85 -12.18 -4.25 0.14
CA VAL A 85 -12.12 -2.84 -0.28
C VAL A 85 -13.45 -2.38 -0.87
N ARG A 86 -14.06 -3.15 -1.78
CA ARG A 86 -15.38 -2.81 -2.35
C ARG A 86 -16.49 -2.76 -1.30
N ALA A 87 -16.50 -3.70 -0.35
CA ALA A 87 -17.47 -3.71 0.74
C ALA A 87 -17.30 -2.46 1.64
N SER A 88 -16.05 -2.11 1.95
CA SER A 88 -15.71 -0.90 2.72
C SER A 88 -16.12 0.37 1.98
N ALA A 89 -15.85 0.46 0.68
CA ALA A 89 -16.23 1.61 -0.15
C ALA A 89 -17.75 1.78 -0.20
N ALA A 90 -18.49 0.71 -0.41
CA ALA A 90 -19.96 0.71 -0.40
C ALA A 90 -20.53 1.18 0.96
N ALA A 91 -19.96 0.68 2.07
CA ALA A 91 -20.37 1.07 3.43
C ALA A 91 -20.10 2.56 3.74
N ASN A 92 -19.15 3.18 3.04
CA ASN A 92 -18.82 4.59 3.18
C ASN A 92 -19.43 5.49 2.09
N GLY A 93 -20.18 4.92 1.13
CA GLY A 93 -20.82 5.68 0.04
C GLY A 93 -19.82 6.29 -0.94
N VAL A 94 -18.63 5.72 -1.13
CA VAL A 94 -17.61 6.21 -2.06
C VAL A 94 -17.50 5.29 -3.29
N ALA A 95 -17.33 5.91 -4.47
CA ALA A 95 -17.07 5.19 -5.72
C ALA A 95 -15.57 4.96 -5.90
N ILE A 96 -15.20 3.76 -6.29
CA ILE A 96 -13.79 3.34 -6.48
C ILE A 96 -13.65 2.46 -7.70
N ASP A 97 -12.43 2.35 -8.20
CA ASP A 97 -12.02 1.35 -9.20
C ASP A 97 -11.12 0.29 -8.54
N THR A 98 -11.18 -0.98 -9.00
CA THR A 98 -10.31 -2.06 -8.49
C THR A 98 -9.68 -2.85 -9.64
N VAL A 99 -8.41 -3.21 -9.50
CA VAL A 99 -7.65 -4.00 -10.48
C VAL A 99 -6.96 -5.15 -9.75
N ALA A 100 -7.31 -6.39 -10.12
CA ALA A 100 -6.66 -7.58 -9.60
C ALA A 100 -5.37 -7.82 -10.40
N ALA A 101 -4.24 -7.40 -9.85
CA ALA A 101 -2.93 -7.52 -10.50
C ALA A 101 -1.79 -7.41 -9.48
N ASP A 102 -0.65 -7.98 -9.82
CA ASP A 102 0.60 -7.67 -9.15
C ASP A 102 0.99 -6.20 -9.40
N VAL A 103 1.46 -5.51 -8.37
CA VAL A 103 1.82 -4.08 -8.43
C VAL A 103 2.90 -3.78 -9.45
N THR A 104 3.73 -4.77 -9.78
CA THR A 104 4.86 -4.66 -10.72
C THR A 104 4.51 -5.11 -12.14
N SER A 105 3.28 -5.60 -12.38
CA SER A 105 2.87 -6.18 -13.66
C SER A 105 2.65 -5.17 -14.78
N GLY A 106 2.57 -3.86 -14.47
CA GLY A 106 2.20 -2.83 -15.43
C GLY A 106 0.76 -2.94 -15.95
N ALA A 107 -0.12 -3.61 -15.21
CA ALA A 107 -1.54 -3.78 -15.58
C ALA A 107 -2.30 -2.45 -15.64
N VAL A 108 -1.89 -1.46 -14.85
CA VAL A 108 -2.46 -0.10 -14.86
C VAL A 108 -1.55 0.80 -15.69
N ARG A 109 -2.03 1.24 -16.86
CA ARG A 109 -1.24 2.04 -17.82
C ARG A 109 -1.62 3.51 -17.77
N ARG A 110 -1.46 4.14 -16.61
CA ARG A 110 -1.70 5.59 -16.45
C ARG A 110 -0.90 6.11 -15.25
N THR A 111 -0.69 7.42 -15.24
CA THR A 111 -0.13 8.13 -14.10
C THR A 111 -1.22 8.71 -13.20
N PHE A 112 -0.85 8.99 -11.95
CA PHE A 112 -1.72 9.48 -10.89
C PHE A 112 -1.08 10.65 -10.17
N ASP A 113 -1.93 11.56 -9.68
CA ASP A 113 -1.49 12.69 -8.86
C ASP A 113 -1.03 12.24 -7.47
N LEU A 114 -1.59 11.11 -6.99
CA LEU A 114 -1.27 10.51 -5.69
C LEU A 114 -1.08 9.00 -5.84
N VAL A 115 0.08 8.50 -5.41
CA VAL A 115 0.40 7.07 -5.35
C VAL A 115 0.60 6.68 -3.90
N LEU A 116 -0.13 5.67 -3.43
CA LEU A 116 -0.12 5.21 -2.03
C LEU A 116 0.41 3.79 -1.96
N LEU A 117 1.32 3.52 -1.03
CA LEU A 117 1.87 2.20 -0.76
C LEU A 117 2.08 2.03 0.75
N ALA A 118 1.59 0.94 1.31
CA ALA A 118 1.82 0.60 2.71
C ALA A 118 2.33 -0.83 2.83
N GLU A 119 3.46 -1.01 3.53
CA GLU A 119 4.05 -2.32 3.89
C GLU A 119 4.33 -3.26 2.70
N VAL A 120 4.70 -2.69 1.56
CA VAL A 120 4.99 -3.45 0.33
C VAL A 120 6.46 -3.87 0.20
N LEU A 121 7.34 -3.42 1.10
CA LEU A 121 8.77 -3.69 1.09
C LEU A 121 9.13 -4.84 2.04
N TYR A 122 8.51 -6.00 1.89
CA TYR A 122 8.75 -7.18 2.74
C TYR A 122 9.77 -8.17 2.15
N ASP A 123 10.17 -7.99 0.89
CA ASP A 123 11.19 -8.76 0.20
C ASP A 123 12.14 -7.82 -0.57
N ARG A 124 13.45 -7.98 -0.35
CA ARG A 124 14.46 -7.15 -1.02
C ARG A 124 14.49 -7.32 -2.54
N THR A 125 14.09 -8.47 -3.06
CA THR A 125 14.01 -8.71 -4.51
C THR A 125 12.91 -7.87 -5.17
N ALA A 126 11.92 -7.42 -4.38
CA ALA A 126 10.86 -6.53 -4.84
C ALA A 126 11.28 -5.05 -4.93
N PHE A 127 12.44 -4.65 -4.38
CA PHE A 127 12.85 -3.24 -4.34
C PHE A 127 12.93 -2.59 -5.73
N PRO A 128 13.72 -3.10 -6.69
CA PRO A 128 13.79 -2.48 -8.02
C PRO A 128 12.43 -2.44 -8.73
N PRO A 129 11.62 -3.52 -8.80
CA PRO A 129 10.34 -3.47 -9.47
C PRO A 129 9.30 -2.57 -8.77
N VAL A 130 9.30 -2.46 -7.43
CA VAL A 130 8.42 -1.53 -6.70
C VAL A 130 8.85 -0.08 -6.94
N ALA A 131 10.15 0.23 -6.91
CA ALA A 131 10.65 1.56 -7.25
C ALA A 131 10.23 1.96 -8.67
N ARG A 132 10.34 1.04 -9.62
CA ARG A 132 9.90 1.24 -10.99
C ARG A 132 8.38 1.45 -11.08
N ALA A 133 7.57 0.68 -10.36
CA ALA A 133 6.13 0.85 -10.31
C ALA A 133 5.73 2.24 -9.77
N ILE A 134 6.43 2.75 -8.76
CA ILE A 134 6.22 4.13 -8.28
C ILE A 134 6.50 5.13 -9.41
N ALA A 135 7.64 5.03 -10.08
CA ALA A 135 8.03 5.94 -11.16
C ALA A 135 7.03 5.90 -12.34
N ASP A 136 6.58 4.71 -12.73
CA ASP A 136 5.67 4.52 -13.86
C ASP A 136 4.24 5.04 -13.58
N HIS A 137 3.85 5.10 -12.30
CA HIS A 137 2.51 5.57 -11.90
C HIS A 137 2.49 7.00 -11.38
N LEU A 138 3.62 7.61 -11.06
CA LEU A 138 3.66 8.97 -10.52
C LEU A 138 3.61 10.01 -11.65
N ALA A 139 2.56 10.83 -11.67
CA ALA A 139 2.45 11.94 -12.60
C ALA A 139 3.54 13.02 -12.35
N PRO A 140 3.96 13.80 -13.37
CA PRO A 140 4.75 14.99 -13.15
C PRO A 140 4.04 15.95 -12.17
N GLY A 141 4.73 16.36 -11.10
CA GLY A 141 4.15 17.17 -10.03
C GLY A 141 3.27 16.40 -9.02
N GLY A 142 3.13 15.09 -9.20
CA GLY A 142 2.43 14.21 -8.28
C GLY A 142 3.23 13.91 -7.00
N LEU A 143 2.58 13.25 -6.06
CA LEU A 143 3.13 12.82 -4.79
C LEU A 143 2.94 11.31 -4.62
N ALA A 144 4.01 10.56 -4.32
CA ALA A 144 3.87 9.22 -3.81
C ALA A 144 4.15 9.21 -2.30
N LEU A 145 3.33 8.47 -1.54
CA LEU A 145 3.49 8.25 -0.11
C LEU A 145 3.71 6.76 0.12
N LEU A 146 4.83 6.42 0.73
CA LEU A 146 5.17 5.06 1.12
C LEU A 146 5.34 5.01 2.63
N ALA A 147 4.59 4.14 3.30
CA ALA A 147 4.78 3.82 4.71
C ALA A 147 5.24 2.38 4.88
N ASP A 148 6.31 2.19 5.63
CA ASP A 148 6.92 0.88 5.82
C ASP A 148 7.48 0.72 7.24
N GLY A 149 7.23 -0.45 7.83
CA GLY A 149 7.77 -0.82 9.14
C GLY A 149 9.23 -1.27 9.07
N SER A 150 9.80 -1.58 10.23
CA SER A 150 11.20 -1.96 10.35
C SER A 150 11.43 -3.48 10.26
N ARG A 151 10.52 -4.24 9.62
CA ARG A 151 10.60 -5.71 9.53
C ARG A 151 11.83 -6.22 8.79
N ILE A 152 12.26 -5.47 7.77
CA ILE A 152 13.51 -5.71 7.05
C ILE A 152 14.27 -4.40 6.87
N ASP A 153 15.57 -4.48 6.58
CA ASP A 153 16.36 -3.31 6.23
C ASP A 153 16.03 -2.83 4.82
N THR A 154 15.32 -1.71 4.73
CA THR A 154 14.87 -1.09 3.46
C THR A 154 15.82 -0.01 2.94
N ARG A 155 17.01 0.20 3.56
CA ARG A 155 17.95 1.26 3.14
C ARG A 155 18.37 1.15 1.68
N ALA A 156 18.48 -0.06 1.15
CA ALA A 156 18.84 -0.30 -0.25
C ALA A 156 17.73 0.07 -1.25
N PHE A 157 16.49 0.30 -0.81
CA PHE A 157 15.39 0.73 -1.66
C PHE A 157 15.51 2.17 -2.14
N TYR A 158 16.01 3.07 -1.28
CA TYR A 158 16.08 4.49 -1.59
C TYR A 158 16.99 4.85 -2.77
N PRO A 159 18.19 4.26 -2.92
CA PRO A 159 19.01 4.42 -4.13
C PRO A 159 18.32 4.00 -5.42
N GLU A 160 17.42 3.00 -5.41
CA GLU A 160 16.63 2.60 -6.59
C GLU A 160 15.70 3.74 -7.03
N LEU A 161 15.07 4.43 -6.09
CA LEU A 161 14.24 5.60 -6.40
C LEU A 161 15.06 6.76 -6.97
N GLU A 162 16.21 7.06 -6.36
CA GLU A 162 17.11 8.13 -6.79
C GLU A 162 17.65 7.87 -8.21
N ALA A 163 18.00 6.61 -8.53
CA ALA A 163 18.44 6.21 -9.86
C ALA A 163 17.38 6.42 -10.94
N LEU A 164 16.09 6.42 -10.57
CA LEU A 164 14.96 6.72 -11.43
C LEU A 164 14.64 8.23 -11.53
N GLY A 165 15.40 9.10 -10.85
CA GLY A 165 15.18 10.54 -10.82
C GLY A 165 14.11 10.99 -9.82
N LEU A 166 13.83 10.17 -8.83
CA LEU A 166 12.90 10.50 -7.76
C LEU A 166 13.65 11.05 -6.53
N HIS A 167 13.05 12.03 -5.87
CA HIS A 167 13.52 12.59 -4.61
C HIS A 167 12.67 12.08 -3.46
N VAL A 168 13.31 11.73 -2.35
CA VAL A 168 12.66 11.13 -1.18
C VAL A 168 12.91 11.95 0.08
N ARG A 169 11.85 12.19 0.84
CA ARG A 169 11.92 12.77 2.18
C ARG A 169 11.18 11.88 3.16
N THR A 170 11.88 11.34 4.14
CA THR A 170 11.34 10.38 5.10
C THR A 170 11.21 11.00 6.49
N THR A 171 10.07 10.78 7.13
CA THR A 171 9.83 11.01 8.55
C THR A 171 9.63 9.67 9.28
N ARG A 172 9.88 9.63 10.60
CA ARG A 172 9.69 8.43 11.42
C ARG A 172 8.58 8.66 12.44
N HIS A 173 7.67 7.70 12.52
CA HIS A 173 6.53 7.72 13.40
C HIS A 173 6.62 6.55 14.38
N GLN A 174 6.50 6.83 15.68
CA GLN A 174 6.43 5.79 16.70
C GLN A 174 4.97 5.39 16.89
N VAL A 175 4.71 4.11 16.77
CA VAL A 175 3.38 3.52 16.97
C VAL A 175 3.47 2.33 17.92
N VAL A 176 2.33 1.83 18.39
CA VAL A 176 2.27 0.61 19.18
C VAL A 176 1.33 -0.34 18.46
N GLU A 177 1.84 -1.50 18.05
CA GLU A 177 1.06 -2.57 17.45
C GLU A 177 1.05 -3.76 18.41
N GLU A 178 -0.13 -4.21 18.81
CA GLU A 178 -0.33 -5.32 19.75
C GLU A 178 0.52 -5.21 21.05
N GLY A 179 0.72 -3.98 21.53
CA GLY A 179 1.52 -3.69 22.72
C GLY A 179 3.04 -3.61 22.47
N VAL A 180 3.49 -3.79 21.24
CA VAL A 180 4.91 -3.71 20.84
C VAL A 180 5.18 -2.35 20.19
N PRO A 181 6.18 -1.58 20.67
CA PRO A 181 6.59 -0.35 20.00
C PRO A 181 7.19 -0.65 18.61
N GLU A 182 6.72 0.05 17.59
CA GLU A 182 7.21 -0.05 16.22
C GLU A 182 7.52 1.34 15.67
N THR A 183 8.49 1.41 14.74
CA THR A 183 8.82 2.63 14.03
C THR A 183 8.42 2.50 12.56
N ILE A 184 7.51 3.35 12.12
CA ILE A 184 7.09 3.42 10.72
C ILE A 184 7.83 4.56 10.03
N ALA A 185 8.50 4.25 8.93
CA ALA A 185 9.08 5.22 8.02
C ALA A 185 8.02 5.66 7.01
N LEU A 186 7.64 6.94 7.05
CA LEU A 186 6.75 7.56 6.07
C LEU A 186 7.58 8.40 5.11
N SER A 187 7.62 8.00 3.86
CA SER A 187 8.40 8.61 2.79
C SER A 187 7.49 9.34 1.80
N ALA A 188 7.73 10.64 1.63
CA ALA A 188 7.16 11.45 0.55
C ALA A 188 8.13 11.42 -0.64
N ILE A 189 7.65 10.98 -1.79
CA ILE A 189 8.42 10.74 -3.00
C ILE A 189 7.86 11.62 -4.12
N THR A 190 8.74 12.38 -4.78
CA THR A 190 8.38 13.28 -5.88
C THR A 190 9.42 13.16 -7.00
N TRP A 191 9.09 13.60 -8.21
CA TRP A 191 10.10 13.80 -9.24
C TRP A 191 11.10 14.87 -8.80
N SER A 192 12.39 14.64 -9.05
CA SER A 192 13.43 15.66 -8.85
C SER A 192 13.12 16.89 -9.69
N ALA A 193 13.30 18.08 -9.14
CA ALA A 193 13.21 19.31 -9.91
C ALA A 193 14.26 19.28 -11.04
N ARG A 194 13.83 19.53 -12.26
CA ARG A 194 14.72 19.69 -13.42
C ARG A 194 15.44 21.01 -13.35
#